data_49cfc1ba4c44f332a5cb5ed290672cb0
#
_entry.id   49cfc1ba4c44f332a5cb5ed290672cb0
#
_cell.length_a   1.000
_cell.length_b   1.000
_cell.length_c   1.000
_cell.angle_alpha   90.00
_cell.angle_beta   90.00
_cell.angle_gamma   90.00
#
_symmetry.space_group_name_H-M   'P 1'
#
loop_
_entity.id
_entity.type
_entity.pdbx_description
1 polymer ?
#
loop_
_entity_poly.entity_id
_entity_poly.type
_entity_poly.pdbx_seq_one_letter_code
_entity_poly.pdbx_strand_id
1 'polypeptide(L)'
;MVQKTRRRVLVAGALAAAGLTVAKIAEAIPTGKLTIALVLKSLADPFTVAMASAAQNYQKHFASQFDLNVLGTSTELDTATQIRMVDDLIGAHTSAIVLAPTDSKALVPVVARAINAGVIVIAIDNPLDEAALDALHLSVPFVGPDNRKGAETIGDYVATKLARGDEVGIIEGVTTDRNAQQRTEGFKAAMDAAGMKVVAVAPGDYTYAKGKAAAATMLAQHPRLRALLCANDNMATGAVDAVRLAHRTGSVYITGYNNNPDIRPLLNSGKILATVDQFAARQAVFGIDVALKALTEMTRQEDLTPLVETPLQLVKSGDR
;
A
#
# COMPACT_ATOMS: atom_id res chain seq x y z
N MET A 1 61.10 -54.47 -59.25
CA MET A 1 59.74 -54.18 -58.95
C MET A 1 59.51 -54.54 -57.49
N VAL A 2 59.50 -53.54 -56.61
CA VAL A 2 59.48 -53.74 -55.13
C VAL A 2 58.16 -53.22 -54.58
N GLN A 3 57.33 -54.12 -54.06
CA GLN A 3 56.09 -53.80 -53.37
C GLN A 3 56.40 -53.39 -51.96
N LYS A 4 56.03 -52.14 -51.57
CA LYS A 4 56.11 -51.63 -50.20
C LYS A 4 54.81 -51.97 -49.48
N THR A 5 54.90 -52.86 -48.50
CA THR A 5 53.82 -53.16 -47.52
C THR A 5 53.71 -52.07 -46.51
N ARG A 6 52.52 -51.39 -46.41
CA ARG A 6 52.24 -50.42 -45.35
C ARG A 6 51.60 -51.12 -44.16
N ARG A 7 52.29 -51.16 -43.04
CA ARG A 7 51.74 -51.54 -41.72
C ARG A 7 50.80 -50.44 -41.23
N ARG A 8 49.52 -50.80 -41.02
CA ARG A 8 48.59 -49.96 -40.29
C ARG A 8 48.77 -50.22 -38.77
N VAL A 9 49.11 -49.16 -38.01
CA VAL A 9 49.10 -49.16 -36.56
C VAL A 9 47.71 -48.69 -36.15
N LEU A 10 46.96 -49.54 -35.42
CA LEU A 10 45.71 -49.21 -34.82
C LEU A 10 46.05 -48.62 -33.40
N VAL A 11 45.81 -47.31 -33.23
CA VAL A 11 45.82 -46.66 -31.91
C VAL A 11 44.37 -46.72 -31.40
N ALA A 12 44.11 -47.54 -30.40
CA ALA A 12 42.86 -47.55 -29.66
C ALA A 12 42.88 -46.37 -28.66
N GLY A 13 42.15 -45.30 -29.00
CA GLY A 13 41.91 -44.21 -28.11
C GLY A 13 40.69 -44.53 -27.21
N ALA A 14 40.92 -44.69 -25.92
CA ALA A 14 39.84 -44.77 -24.93
C ALA A 14 39.24 -43.36 -24.69
N LEU A 15 38.04 -43.12 -25.19
CA LEU A 15 37.22 -41.94 -24.80
C LEU A 15 36.56 -42.24 -23.45
N ALA A 16 37.14 -41.67 -22.41
CA ALA A 16 36.45 -41.53 -21.11
C ALA A 16 35.35 -40.49 -21.24
N ALA A 17 34.10 -40.91 -21.37
CA ALA A 17 32.94 -40.05 -21.27
C ALA A 17 32.72 -39.65 -19.79
N ALA A 18 33.20 -38.46 -19.45
CA ALA A 18 32.79 -37.82 -18.17
C ALA A 18 31.34 -37.38 -18.30
N GLY A 19 30.43 -38.20 -17.81
CA GLY A 19 29.02 -37.86 -17.64
C GLY A 19 28.87 -36.80 -16.57
N LEU A 20 28.78 -35.55 -16.99
CA LEU A 20 28.24 -34.48 -16.13
C LEU A 20 26.74 -34.74 -15.97
N THR A 21 26.39 -35.45 -14.88
CA THR A 21 25.01 -35.46 -14.36
C THR A 21 24.71 -34.06 -13.82
N VAL A 22 24.04 -33.25 -14.63
CA VAL A 22 23.33 -32.07 -14.12
C VAL A 22 22.20 -32.61 -13.27
N ALA A 23 22.45 -32.67 -11.96
CA ALA A 23 21.38 -32.86 -11.00
C ALA A 23 20.43 -31.67 -11.13
N LYS A 24 19.31 -31.84 -11.85
CA LYS A 24 18.17 -30.93 -11.68
C LYS A 24 17.80 -31.02 -10.20
N ILE A 25 18.10 -29.97 -9.44
CA ILE A 25 17.50 -29.76 -8.14
C ILE A 25 16.01 -29.59 -8.47
N ALA A 26 15.24 -30.66 -8.35
CA ALA A 26 13.79 -30.57 -8.32
C ALA A 26 13.49 -29.82 -7.02
N GLU A 27 13.22 -28.53 -7.10
CA GLU A 27 12.60 -27.82 -6.00
C GLU A 27 11.33 -28.58 -5.66
N ALA A 28 11.28 -29.12 -4.45
CA ALA A 28 10.16 -29.91 -3.98
C ALA A 28 8.93 -28.99 -3.96
N ILE A 29 7.93 -29.31 -4.78
CA ILE A 29 6.61 -28.67 -4.66
C ILE A 29 6.19 -28.84 -3.21
N PRO A 30 5.86 -27.76 -2.49
CA PRO A 30 5.41 -27.87 -1.10
C PRO A 30 4.24 -28.83 -1.04
N THR A 31 4.41 -29.97 -0.35
CA THR A 31 3.36 -31.01 -0.20
C THR A 31 2.28 -30.58 0.79
N GLY A 32 2.41 -29.40 1.37
CA GLY A 32 1.48 -28.80 2.32
C GLY A 32 0.63 -27.71 1.69
N LYS A 33 -0.46 -27.39 2.37
CA LYS A 33 -1.30 -26.24 2.03
C LYS A 33 -0.50 -24.95 2.16
N LEU A 34 -0.61 -24.03 1.18
CA LEU A 34 0.09 -22.76 1.21
C LEU A 34 -0.39 -21.93 2.40
N THR A 35 0.52 -21.17 3.02
CA THR A 35 0.20 -20.25 4.11
C THR A 35 0.49 -18.82 3.65
N ILE A 36 -0.53 -17.96 3.68
CA ILE A 36 -0.43 -16.55 3.33
C ILE A 36 -0.75 -15.73 4.57
N ALA A 37 0.09 -14.77 4.90
CA ALA A 37 -0.18 -13.81 5.96
C ALA A 37 -0.55 -12.46 5.34
N LEU A 38 -1.66 -11.87 5.79
CA LEU A 38 -2.03 -10.48 5.53
C LEU A 38 -1.66 -9.65 6.76
N VAL A 39 -0.62 -8.84 6.64
CA VAL A 39 -0.10 -8.00 7.72
C VAL A 39 -0.53 -6.56 7.47
N LEU A 40 -1.47 -6.08 8.25
CA LEU A 40 -2.09 -4.77 8.11
C LEU A 40 -1.53 -3.77 9.12
N LYS A 41 -1.88 -2.50 8.93
CA LYS A 41 -1.74 -1.44 9.93
C LYS A 41 -2.78 -1.62 11.05
N SER A 42 -3.22 -0.54 11.67
CA SER A 42 -4.20 -0.59 12.77
C SER A 42 -5.51 -1.30 12.40
N LEU A 43 -5.83 -2.38 13.10
CA LEU A 43 -7.13 -3.05 12.96
C LEU A 43 -8.28 -2.29 13.66
N ALA A 44 -8.02 -1.11 14.21
CA ALA A 44 -9.06 -0.19 14.68
C ALA A 44 -9.54 0.78 13.58
N ASP A 45 -8.84 0.84 12.43
CA ASP A 45 -9.24 1.69 11.30
C ASP A 45 -10.26 0.97 10.42
N PRO A 46 -11.43 1.57 10.10
CA PRO A 46 -12.44 0.97 9.22
C PRO A 46 -11.89 0.53 7.84
N PHE A 47 -10.90 1.23 7.32
CA PHE A 47 -10.26 0.90 6.04
C PHE A 47 -9.53 -0.44 6.10
N THR A 48 -8.69 -0.66 7.11
CA THR A 48 -7.97 -1.93 7.30
C THR A 48 -8.89 -3.06 7.73
N VAL A 49 -9.96 -2.77 8.50
CA VAL A 49 -11.02 -3.75 8.81
C VAL A 49 -11.72 -4.24 7.55
N ALA A 50 -11.98 -3.34 6.59
CA ALA A 50 -12.56 -3.73 5.30
C ALA A 50 -11.62 -4.64 4.49
N MET A 51 -10.31 -4.37 4.51
CA MET A 51 -9.28 -5.24 3.91
C MET A 51 -9.29 -6.63 4.55
N ALA A 52 -9.22 -6.69 5.88
CA ALA A 52 -9.22 -7.95 6.64
C ALA A 52 -10.46 -8.80 6.35
N SER A 53 -11.64 -8.16 6.38
CA SER A 53 -12.92 -8.83 6.11
C SER A 53 -12.99 -9.39 4.68
N ALA A 54 -12.53 -8.62 3.70
CA ALA A 54 -12.50 -9.05 2.31
C ALA A 54 -11.55 -10.23 2.09
N ALA A 55 -10.36 -10.17 2.68
CA ALA A 55 -9.37 -11.24 2.60
C ALA A 55 -9.88 -12.54 3.24
N GLN A 56 -10.50 -12.46 4.42
CA GLN A 56 -11.12 -13.62 5.08
C GLN A 56 -12.27 -14.22 4.27
N ASN A 57 -13.10 -13.39 3.67
CA ASN A 57 -14.17 -13.86 2.80
C ASN A 57 -13.62 -14.50 1.51
N TYR A 58 -12.57 -13.92 0.93
CA TYR A 58 -11.88 -14.49 -0.21
C TYR A 58 -11.29 -15.86 0.12
N GLN A 59 -10.58 -15.99 1.22
CA GLN A 59 -10.00 -17.26 1.68
C GLN A 59 -11.06 -18.37 1.84
N LYS A 60 -12.26 -18.06 2.33
CA LYS A 60 -13.35 -19.07 2.47
C LYS A 60 -13.71 -19.71 1.13
N HIS A 61 -13.66 -18.97 0.03
CA HIS A 61 -13.93 -19.50 -1.32
C HIS A 61 -12.78 -20.37 -1.85
N PHE A 62 -11.58 -20.16 -1.35
CA PHE A 62 -10.34 -20.84 -1.75
C PHE A 62 -9.71 -21.65 -0.61
N ALA A 63 -10.54 -22.09 0.33
CA ALA A 63 -10.09 -22.76 1.57
C ALA A 63 -9.27 -24.04 1.35
N SER A 64 -9.39 -24.69 0.19
CA SER A 64 -8.57 -25.84 -0.18
C SER A 64 -7.17 -25.48 -0.68
N GLN A 65 -6.94 -24.23 -1.10
CA GLN A 65 -5.69 -23.81 -1.75
C GLN A 65 -4.71 -23.25 -0.73
N PHE A 66 -5.18 -22.42 0.21
CA PHE A 66 -4.31 -21.76 1.18
C PHE A 66 -5.00 -21.50 2.51
N ASP A 67 -4.19 -21.36 3.57
CA ASP A 67 -4.58 -20.83 4.86
C ASP A 67 -4.20 -19.35 4.95
N LEU A 68 -5.08 -18.53 5.53
CA LEU A 68 -4.87 -17.11 5.70
C LEU A 68 -4.69 -16.77 7.19
N ASN A 69 -3.58 -16.11 7.51
CA ASN A 69 -3.36 -15.47 8.80
C ASN A 69 -3.50 -13.95 8.64
N VAL A 70 -4.44 -13.32 9.36
CA VAL A 70 -4.64 -11.88 9.33
C VAL A 70 -4.12 -11.28 10.62
N LEU A 71 -3.11 -10.42 10.49
CA LEU A 71 -2.44 -9.72 11.57
C LEU A 71 -2.56 -8.22 11.37
N GLY A 72 -2.47 -7.46 12.43
CA GLY A 72 -2.40 -6.01 12.37
C GLY A 72 -1.98 -5.41 13.70
N THR A 73 -1.49 -4.17 13.63
CA THR A 73 -1.02 -3.44 14.80
C THR A 73 -2.18 -2.78 15.56
N SER A 74 -1.91 -2.28 16.74
CA SER A 74 -2.91 -1.55 17.54
C SER A 74 -3.08 -0.09 17.11
N THR A 75 -2.05 0.49 16.48
CA THR A 75 -2.04 1.88 15.99
C THR A 75 -1.30 1.97 14.65
N GLU A 76 -1.53 3.05 13.92
CA GLU A 76 -0.86 3.35 12.64
C GLU A 76 0.67 3.52 12.75
N LEU A 77 1.18 3.76 13.95
CA LEU A 77 2.59 4.08 14.23
C LEU A 77 3.39 2.93 14.85
N ASP A 78 2.77 1.75 15.05
CA ASP A 78 3.42 0.63 15.74
C ASP A 78 4.30 -0.23 14.82
N THR A 79 5.28 0.43 14.21
CA THR A 79 6.25 -0.19 13.29
C THR A 79 7.05 -1.32 13.96
N ALA A 80 7.41 -1.14 15.24
CA ALA A 80 8.19 -2.16 15.95
C ALA A 80 7.41 -3.48 16.10
N THR A 81 6.11 -3.42 16.36
CA THR A 81 5.26 -4.63 16.40
C THR A 81 5.12 -5.24 15.01
N GLN A 82 4.95 -4.43 13.97
CA GLN A 82 4.83 -4.95 12.60
C GLN A 82 6.12 -5.65 12.14
N ILE A 83 7.30 -5.13 12.49
CA ILE A 83 8.58 -5.79 12.23
C ILE A 83 8.64 -7.16 12.93
N ARG A 84 8.26 -7.24 14.21
CA ARG A 84 8.21 -8.53 14.94
C ARG A 84 7.24 -9.52 14.29
N MET A 85 6.05 -9.06 13.86
CA MET A 85 5.10 -9.93 13.16
C MET A 85 5.72 -10.55 11.90
N VAL A 86 6.47 -9.78 11.11
CA VAL A 86 7.15 -10.30 9.92
C VAL A 86 8.26 -11.28 10.30
N ASP A 87 9.07 -10.99 11.32
CA ASP A 87 10.11 -11.92 11.81
C ASP A 87 9.49 -13.26 12.32
N ASP A 88 8.38 -13.19 13.04
CA ASP A 88 7.67 -14.39 13.51
C ASP A 88 7.13 -15.23 12.33
N LEU A 89 6.62 -14.58 11.28
CA LEU A 89 6.13 -15.25 10.07
C LEU A 89 7.27 -15.92 9.28
N ILE A 90 8.46 -15.31 9.26
CA ILE A 90 9.65 -15.94 8.70
C ILE A 90 9.99 -17.20 9.47
N GLY A 91 10.02 -17.13 10.81
CA GLY A 91 10.27 -18.28 11.68
C GLY A 91 9.24 -19.40 11.54
N ALA A 92 7.99 -19.06 11.21
CA ALA A 92 6.90 -19.99 10.96
C ALA A 92 6.89 -20.57 9.53
N HIS A 93 7.87 -20.23 8.68
CA HIS A 93 7.96 -20.66 7.28
C HIS A 93 6.69 -20.33 6.47
N THR A 94 6.12 -19.14 6.68
CA THR A 94 4.97 -18.66 5.92
C THR A 94 5.34 -18.57 4.43
N SER A 95 4.46 -19.03 3.53
CA SER A 95 4.74 -19.07 2.09
C SER A 95 4.78 -17.69 1.46
N ALA A 96 3.88 -16.79 1.87
CA ALA A 96 3.87 -15.40 1.40
C ALA A 96 3.35 -14.44 2.46
N ILE A 97 3.81 -13.19 2.39
CA ILE A 97 3.36 -12.07 3.22
C ILE A 97 2.82 -10.97 2.31
N VAL A 98 1.55 -10.61 2.50
CA VAL A 98 0.91 -9.44 1.91
C VAL A 98 0.90 -8.36 2.98
N LEU A 99 1.71 -7.31 2.78
CA LEU A 99 2.07 -6.33 3.80
C LEU A 99 1.55 -4.94 3.45
N ALA A 100 0.80 -4.31 4.36
CA ALA A 100 0.54 -2.87 4.36
C ALA A 100 1.50 -2.18 5.34
N PRO A 101 2.63 -1.62 4.89
CA PRO A 101 3.67 -1.10 5.78
C PRO A 101 3.20 0.08 6.63
N THR A 102 3.50 0.07 7.94
CA THR A 102 3.31 1.22 8.85
C THR A 102 4.36 2.30 8.67
N ASP A 103 5.48 1.97 8.05
CA ASP A 103 6.58 2.88 7.70
C ASP A 103 7.25 2.35 6.44
N SER A 104 7.25 3.15 5.39
CA SER A 104 7.72 2.74 4.06
C SER A 104 9.21 2.35 4.04
N LYS A 105 10.03 2.95 4.90
CA LYS A 105 11.48 2.73 4.94
C LYS A 105 11.90 1.73 6.01
N ALA A 106 11.34 1.88 7.21
CA ALA A 106 11.76 1.06 8.36
C ALA A 106 11.42 -0.43 8.21
N LEU A 107 10.43 -0.78 7.36
CA LEU A 107 10.07 -2.17 7.07
C LEU A 107 10.99 -2.84 6.04
N VAL A 108 11.76 -2.08 5.23
CA VAL A 108 12.59 -2.65 4.17
C VAL A 108 13.60 -3.69 4.69
N PRO A 109 14.32 -3.49 5.82
CA PRO A 109 15.26 -4.50 6.31
C PRO A 109 14.61 -5.83 6.70
N VAL A 110 13.40 -5.84 7.30
CA VAL A 110 12.71 -7.09 7.64
C VAL A 110 12.12 -7.76 6.40
N VAL A 111 11.65 -6.99 5.44
CA VAL A 111 11.21 -7.49 4.12
C VAL A 111 12.37 -8.17 3.39
N ALA A 112 13.57 -7.58 3.44
CA ALA A 112 14.76 -8.22 2.90
C ALA A 112 15.04 -9.59 3.54
N ARG A 113 14.89 -9.70 4.86
CA ARG A 113 15.04 -11.00 5.57
C ARG A 113 13.98 -12.02 5.12
N ALA A 114 12.72 -11.58 4.95
CA ALA A 114 11.65 -12.46 4.47
C ALA A 114 11.95 -13.00 3.06
N ILE A 115 12.33 -12.13 2.14
CA ILE A 115 12.68 -12.52 0.76
C ILE A 115 13.89 -13.47 0.75
N ASN A 116 14.94 -13.16 1.52
CA ASN A 116 16.12 -14.03 1.63
C ASN A 116 15.82 -15.40 2.27
N ALA A 117 14.75 -15.50 3.07
CA ALA A 117 14.24 -16.76 3.62
C ALA A 117 13.32 -17.53 2.63
N GLY A 118 13.11 -17.01 1.42
CA GLY A 118 12.28 -17.63 0.39
C GLY A 118 10.77 -17.32 0.53
N VAL A 119 10.41 -16.34 1.36
CA VAL A 119 9.03 -15.87 1.50
C VAL A 119 8.69 -14.89 0.39
N ILE A 120 7.60 -15.09 -0.33
CA ILE A 120 7.07 -14.09 -1.28
C ILE A 120 6.50 -12.91 -0.51
N VAL A 121 6.91 -11.69 -0.87
CA VAL A 121 6.41 -10.45 -0.24
C VAL A 121 5.75 -9.55 -1.26
N ILE A 122 4.51 -9.14 -0.96
CA ILE A 122 3.73 -8.19 -1.75
C ILE A 122 3.36 -7.01 -0.86
N ALA A 123 3.68 -5.79 -1.28
CA ALA A 123 3.24 -4.58 -0.59
C ALA A 123 1.85 -4.15 -1.08
N ILE A 124 0.97 -3.76 -0.16
CA ILE A 124 -0.36 -3.21 -0.47
C ILE A 124 -0.57 -1.88 0.28
N ASP A 125 -1.53 -1.06 -0.16
CA ASP A 125 -1.93 0.22 0.47
C ASP A 125 -0.81 1.27 0.51
N ASN A 126 0.29 0.98 1.17
CA ASN A 126 1.44 1.86 1.31
C ASN A 126 2.68 1.22 0.67
N PRO A 127 3.28 1.82 -0.38
CA PRO A 127 4.48 1.24 -0.98
C PRO A 127 5.69 1.36 -0.04
N LEU A 128 6.61 0.42 -0.18
CA LEU A 128 7.93 0.53 0.45
C LEU A 128 8.76 1.63 -0.21
N ASP A 129 9.75 2.14 0.51
CA ASP A 129 10.65 3.18 0.02
C ASP A 129 11.55 2.62 -1.10
N GLU A 130 11.39 3.18 -2.29
CA GLU A 130 12.08 2.73 -3.52
C GLU A 130 13.60 2.83 -3.37
N ALA A 131 14.11 3.95 -2.84
CA ALA A 131 15.54 4.13 -2.66
C ALA A 131 16.15 3.13 -1.67
N ALA A 132 15.38 2.75 -0.62
CA ALA A 132 15.82 1.75 0.34
C ALA A 132 15.78 0.33 -0.26
N LEU A 133 14.80 0.02 -1.13
CA LEU A 133 14.75 -1.24 -1.87
C LEU A 133 15.91 -1.33 -2.87
N ASP A 134 16.17 -0.29 -3.64
CA ASP A 134 17.26 -0.21 -4.63
C ASP A 134 18.63 -0.41 -3.98
N ALA A 135 18.84 0.19 -2.79
CA ALA A 135 20.09 0.04 -2.03
C ALA A 135 20.35 -1.42 -1.62
N LEU A 136 19.32 -2.26 -1.55
CA LEU A 136 19.43 -3.69 -1.24
C LEU A 136 19.22 -4.58 -2.47
N HIS A 137 19.07 -4.00 -3.66
CA HIS A 137 18.78 -4.68 -4.93
C HIS A 137 17.51 -5.57 -4.83
N LEU A 138 16.47 -5.06 -4.18
CA LEU A 138 15.20 -5.77 -3.98
C LEU A 138 14.12 -5.23 -4.90
N SER A 139 13.28 -6.12 -5.40
CA SER A 139 12.02 -5.82 -6.07
C SER A 139 10.87 -6.34 -5.22
N VAL A 140 9.95 -5.44 -4.81
CA VAL A 140 8.75 -5.81 -4.09
C VAL A 140 7.55 -5.25 -4.84
N PRO A 141 6.66 -6.11 -5.37
CA PRO A 141 5.45 -5.66 -6.03
C PRO A 141 4.60 -4.79 -5.11
N PHE A 142 4.04 -3.73 -5.68
CA PHE A 142 3.05 -2.91 -5.00
C PHE A 142 1.67 -3.12 -5.65
N VAL A 143 0.66 -3.42 -4.82
CA VAL A 143 -0.74 -3.50 -5.22
C VAL A 143 -1.50 -2.40 -4.51
N GLY A 144 -1.86 -1.36 -5.22
CA GLY A 144 -2.48 -0.19 -4.62
C GLY A 144 -2.80 0.90 -5.65
N PRO A 145 -3.44 2.00 -5.22
CA PRO A 145 -3.79 3.10 -6.10
C PRO A 145 -2.63 4.07 -6.31
N ASP A 146 -2.74 4.89 -7.36
CA ASP A 146 -1.97 6.13 -7.47
C ASP A 146 -2.51 7.16 -6.48
N ASN A 147 -1.89 7.22 -5.30
CA ASN A 147 -2.31 8.11 -4.22
C ASN A 147 -2.18 9.60 -4.57
N ARG A 148 -1.18 9.97 -5.37
CA ARG A 148 -1.01 11.35 -5.84
C ARG A 148 -2.16 11.73 -6.75
N LYS A 149 -2.48 10.88 -7.71
CA LYS A 149 -3.60 11.11 -8.64
C LYS A 149 -4.95 11.20 -7.93
N GLY A 150 -5.16 10.34 -6.92
CA GLY A 150 -6.38 10.40 -6.08
C GLY A 150 -6.51 11.74 -5.35
N ALA A 151 -5.43 12.23 -4.77
CA ALA A 151 -5.40 13.52 -4.08
C ALA A 151 -5.54 14.71 -5.04
N GLU A 152 -4.92 14.66 -6.22
CA GLU A 152 -5.13 15.64 -7.29
C GLU A 152 -6.61 15.69 -7.69
N THR A 153 -7.26 14.53 -7.87
CA THR A 153 -8.68 14.45 -8.24
C THR A 153 -9.60 15.12 -7.20
N ILE A 154 -9.32 14.94 -5.90
CA ILE A 154 -10.04 15.64 -4.83
C ILE A 154 -9.75 17.13 -4.89
N GLY A 155 -8.47 17.51 -5.01
CA GLY A 155 -8.04 18.90 -5.07
C GLY A 155 -8.69 19.65 -6.22
N ASP A 156 -8.67 19.07 -7.40
CA ASP A 156 -9.33 19.64 -8.60
C ASP A 156 -10.83 19.89 -8.35
N TYR A 157 -11.51 18.93 -7.71
CA TYR A 157 -12.92 19.10 -7.38
C TYR A 157 -13.15 20.22 -6.35
N VAL A 158 -12.32 20.31 -5.30
CA VAL A 158 -12.39 21.40 -4.31
C VAL A 158 -12.15 22.75 -4.98
N ALA A 159 -11.18 22.82 -5.88
CA ALA A 159 -10.86 24.04 -6.60
C ALA A 159 -12.07 24.62 -7.37
N THR A 160 -12.99 23.77 -7.85
CA THR A 160 -14.25 24.25 -8.49
C THR A 160 -15.20 24.98 -7.53
N LYS A 161 -14.97 24.91 -6.22
CA LYS A 161 -15.77 25.53 -5.17
C LYS A 161 -15.12 26.76 -4.55
N LEU A 162 -13.89 27.04 -4.93
CA LEU A 162 -13.05 28.11 -4.38
C LEU A 162 -12.79 29.23 -5.40
N ALA A 163 -12.43 30.39 -4.91
CA ALA A 163 -11.95 31.50 -5.72
C ALA A 163 -10.41 31.50 -5.71
N ARG A 164 -9.80 31.94 -6.84
CA ARG A 164 -8.36 32.10 -6.94
C ARG A 164 -7.81 32.96 -5.78
N GLY A 165 -6.80 32.44 -5.08
CA GLY A 165 -6.20 33.09 -3.92
C GLY A 165 -6.82 32.71 -2.59
N ASP A 166 -7.89 31.89 -2.58
CA ASP A 166 -8.45 31.34 -1.33
C ASP A 166 -7.40 30.53 -0.55
N GLU A 167 -7.49 30.59 0.77
CA GLU A 167 -6.57 29.93 1.68
C GLU A 167 -7.06 28.51 1.98
N VAL A 168 -6.15 27.53 1.87
CA VAL A 168 -6.44 26.11 2.14
C VAL A 168 -5.41 25.53 3.11
N GLY A 169 -5.87 24.58 3.94
CA GLY A 169 -5.01 23.77 4.83
C GLY A 169 -4.98 22.32 4.38
N ILE A 170 -3.86 21.65 4.59
CA ILE A 170 -3.69 20.22 4.34
C ILE A 170 -3.42 19.52 5.67
N ILE A 171 -4.21 18.49 5.98
CA ILE A 171 -3.99 17.61 7.14
C ILE A 171 -3.48 16.29 6.58
N GLU A 172 -2.16 16.09 6.69
CA GLU A 172 -1.47 14.92 6.14
C GLU A 172 -1.56 13.70 7.07
N GLY A 173 -1.30 12.52 6.50
CA GLY A 173 -1.23 11.29 7.27
C GLY A 173 0.06 11.15 8.07
N VAL A 174 0.50 9.90 8.29
CA VAL A 174 1.80 9.59 8.89
C VAL A 174 2.91 10.00 7.93
N THR A 175 3.80 10.88 8.36
CA THR A 175 4.79 11.51 7.46
C THR A 175 5.86 10.56 6.92
N THR A 176 6.05 9.39 7.56
CA THR A 176 6.95 8.33 7.10
C THR A 176 6.29 7.37 6.08
N ASP A 177 4.98 7.53 5.84
CA ASP A 177 4.25 6.74 4.87
C ASP A 177 4.33 7.38 3.48
N ARG A 178 4.72 6.61 2.49
CA ARG A 178 4.82 7.09 1.12
C ARG A 178 3.47 7.52 0.55
N ASN A 179 2.39 6.79 0.88
CA ASN A 179 1.03 7.19 0.46
C ASN A 179 0.61 8.54 1.06
N ALA A 180 0.97 8.86 2.31
CA ALA A 180 0.70 10.17 2.91
C ALA A 180 1.44 11.29 2.19
N GLN A 181 2.73 11.06 1.87
CA GLN A 181 3.54 12.00 1.10
C GLN A 181 2.94 12.26 -0.28
N GLN A 182 2.58 11.19 -1.01
CA GLN A 182 1.96 11.28 -2.33
C GLN A 182 0.62 12.03 -2.30
N ARG A 183 -0.24 11.79 -1.28
CA ARG A 183 -1.50 12.55 -1.12
C ARG A 183 -1.23 14.03 -0.86
N THR A 184 -0.26 14.36 -0.01
CA THR A 184 0.14 15.75 0.24
C THR A 184 0.70 16.42 -1.01
N GLU A 185 1.53 15.71 -1.79
CA GLU A 185 2.03 16.19 -3.09
C GLU A 185 0.89 16.46 -4.08
N GLY A 186 -0.06 15.54 -4.20
CA GLY A 186 -1.23 15.69 -5.08
C GLY A 186 -2.12 16.84 -4.69
N PHE A 187 -2.43 17.03 -3.41
CA PHE A 187 -3.19 18.19 -2.92
C PHE A 187 -2.47 19.50 -3.23
N LYS A 188 -1.17 19.59 -2.97
CA LYS A 188 -0.38 20.79 -3.28
C LYS A 188 -0.39 21.09 -4.78
N ALA A 189 -0.19 20.07 -5.62
CA ALA A 189 -0.18 20.24 -7.07
C ALA A 189 -1.52 20.76 -7.59
N ALA A 190 -2.64 20.21 -7.15
CA ALA A 190 -3.97 20.67 -7.54
C ALA A 190 -4.26 22.11 -7.06
N MET A 191 -3.88 22.45 -5.82
CA MET A 191 -4.08 23.79 -5.26
C MET A 191 -3.22 24.82 -5.97
N ASP A 192 -1.97 24.51 -6.30
CA ASP A 192 -1.07 25.38 -7.03
C ASP A 192 -1.57 25.64 -8.46
N ALA A 193 -1.94 24.57 -9.18
CA ALA A 193 -2.51 24.67 -10.53
C ALA A 193 -3.76 25.55 -10.59
N ALA A 194 -4.61 25.50 -9.56
CA ALA A 194 -5.81 26.31 -9.44
C ALA A 194 -5.55 27.73 -8.87
N GLY A 195 -4.31 28.02 -8.46
CA GLY A 195 -3.92 29.32 -7.89
C GLY A 195 -4.47 29.59 -6.49
N MET A 196 -4.73 28.52 -5.71
CA MET A 196 -5.06 28.60 -4.30
C MET A 196 -3.80 28.79 -3.45
N LYS A 197 -3.96 29.21 -2.19
CA LYS A 197 -2.86 29.39 -1.25
C LYS A 197 -2.87 28.31 -0.20
N VAL A 198 -1.93 27.34 -0.26
CA VAL A 198 -1.71 26.42 0.83
C VAL A 198 -1.01 27.16 1.97
N VAL A 199 -1.77 27.52 3.03
CA VAL A 199 -1.28 28.35 4.14
C VAL A 199 -0.79 27.51 5.33
N ALA A 200 -1.20 26.24 5.42
CA ALA A 200 -0.76 25.34 6.48
C ALA A 200 -0.75 23.88 5.99
N VAL A 201 0.23 23.12 6.49
CA VAL A 201 0.31 21.67 6.36
C VAL A 201 0.67 21.12 7.73
N ALA A 202 -0.09 20.16 8.25
CA ALA A 202 0.18 19.58 9.57
C ALA A 202 -0.17 18.09 9.60
N PRO A 203 0.59 17.26 10.36
CA PRO A 203 0.30 15.86 10.52
C PRO A 203 -0.97 15.64 11.36
N GLY A 204 -1.80 14.71 10.92
CA GLY A 204 -2.97 14.21 11.63
C GLY A 204 -2.88 12.71 11.89
N ASP A 205 -1.80 12.06 11.43
CA ASP A 205 -1.43 10.65 11.67
C ASP A 205 -2.62 9.69 11.46
N TYR A 206 -3.49 9.99 10.50
CA TYR A 206 -4.70 9.25 10.16
C TYR A 206 -5.75 9.13 11.27
N THR A 207 -5.59 9.86 12.39
CA THR A 207 -6.50 9.76 13.53
C THR A 207 -7.49 10.92 13.61
N TYR A 208 -8.70 10.62 14.07
CA TYR A 208 -9.72 11.65 14.37
C TYR A 208 -9.18 12.74 15.31
N ALA A 209 -8.52 12.34 16.42
CA ALA A 209 -8.08 13.28 17.45
C ALA A 209 -7.04 14.29 16.94
N LYS A 210 -6.03 13.79 16.20
CA LYS A 210 -4.99 14.66 15.63
C LYS A 210 -5.54 15.48 14.46
N GLY A 211 -6.39 14.91 13.61
CA GLY A 211 -7.09 15.65 12.56
C GLY A 211 -7.91 16.80 13.10
N LYS A 212 -8.66 16.57 14.19
CA LYS A 212 -9.41 17.64 14.90
C LYS A 212 -8.49 18.71 15.46
N ALA A 213 -7.39 18.33 16.10
CA ALA A 213 -6.45 19.29 16.70
C ALA A 213 -5.75 20.14 15.62
N ALA A 214 -5.28 19.51 14.53
CA ALA A 214 -4.68 20.20 13.40
C ALA A 214 -5.66 21.20 12.74
N ALA A 215 -6.90 20.76 12.49
CA ALA A 215 -7.94 21.62 11.95
C ALA A 215 -8.23 22.82 12.85
N ALA A 216 -8.36 22.61 14.17
CA ALA A 216 -8.61 23.67 15.12
C ALA A 216 -7.49 24.72 15.13
N THR A 217 -6.22 24.27 15.10
CA THR A 217 -5.05 25.14 15.02
C THR A 217 -5.05 25.96 13.74
N MET A 218 -5.30 25.30 12.58
CA MET A 218 -5.35 25.99 11.28
C MET A 218 -6.46 27.05 11.23
N LEU A 219 -7.65 26.72 11.74
CA LEU A 219 -8.79 27.66 11.79
C LEU A 219 -8.50 28.89 12.66
N ALA A 220 -7.79 28.71 13.77
CA ALA A 220 -7.41 29.80 14.67
C ALA A 220 -6.32 30.71 14.05
N GLN A 221 -5.34 30.12 13.40
CA GLN A 221 -4.20 30.85 12.81
C GLN A 221 -4.54 31.50 11.44
N HIS A 222 -5.51 30.92 10.71
CA HIS A 222 -5.90 31.36 9.38
C HIS A 222 -7.40 31.65 9.31
N PRO A 223 -7.86 32.85 9.78
CA PRO A 223 -9.28 33.21 9.81
C PRO A 223 -9.97 33.18 8.44
N ARG A 224 -9.21 33.29 7.35
CA ARG A 224 -9.72 33.26 5.99
C ARG A 224 -9.68 31.87 5.34
N LEU A 225 -9.33 30.83 6.09
CA LEU A 225 -9.27 29.47 5.58
C LEU A 225 -10.60 29.04 4.96
N ARG A 226 -10.58 28.53 3.74
CA ARG A 226 -11.76 28.15 2.97
C ARG A 226 -11.91 26.64 2.76
N ALA A 227 -10.81 25.87 2.86
CA ALA A 227 -10.86 24.43 2.75
C ALA A 227 -9.83 23.74 3.63
N LEU A 228 -10.16 22.52 4.06
CA LEU A 228 -9.29 21.54 4.72
C LEU A 228 -9.26 20.27 3.89
N LEU A 229 -8.10 19.94 3.36
CA LEU A 229 -7.83 18.74 2.57
C LEU A 229 -7.21 17.70 3.49
N CYS A 230 -7.99 16.67 3.87
CA CYS A 230 -7.56 15.66 4.82
C CYS A 230 -7.12 14.39 4.07
N ALA A 231 -5.96 13.86 4.41
CA ALA A 231 -5.40 12.67 3.77
C ALA A 231 -6.14 11.36 4.13
N ASN A 232 -7.10 11.36 5.07
CA ASN A 232 -8.09 10.30 5.26
C ASN A 232 -9.40 10.78 5.88
N ASP A 233 -10.39 9.89 5.93
CA ASP A 233 -11.74 10.16 6.42
C ASP A 233 -11.82 10.35 7.93
N ASN A 234 -10.97 9.66 8.72
CA ASN A 234 -10.94 9.84 10.18
C ASN A 234 -10.53 11.26 10.55
N MET A 235 -9.50 11.79 9.89
CA MET A 235 -9.07 13.17 10.07
C MET A 235 -10.12 14.16 9.57
N ALA A 236 -10.78 13.87 8.45
CA ALA A 236 -11.88 14.69 7.92
C ALA A 236 -13.04 14.77 8.90
N THR A 237 -13.42 13.66 9.54
CA THR A 237 -14.45 13.63 10.61
C THR A 237 -14.02 14.49 11.79
N GLY A 238 -12.75 14.44 12.19
CA GLY A 238 -12.20 15.33 13.21
C GLY A 238 -12.24 16.80 12.82
N ALA A 239 -11.92 17.10 11.55
CA ALA A 239 -11.99 18.46 11.00
C ALA A 239 -13.41 19.01 10.99
N VAL A 240 -14.43 18.19 10.69
CA VAL A 240 -15.85 18.58 10.78
C VAL A 240 -16.19 19.09 12.19
N ASP A 241 -15.74 18.39 13.23
CA ASP A 241 -15.97 18.83 14.60
C ASP A 241 -15.21 20.11 14.96
N ALA A 242 -13.98 20.27 14.47
CA ALA A 242 -13.21 21.50 14.68
C ALA A 242 -13.91 22.71 14.00
N VAL A 243 -14.36 22.55 12.76
CA VAL A 243 -15.08 23.59 12.01
C VAL A 243 -16.39 23.95 12.70
N ARG A 244 -17.13 22.95 13.22
CA ARG A 244 -18.35 23.19 13.99
C ARG A 244 -18.10 23.98 15.28
N LEU A 245 -17.05 23.61 16.03
CA LEU A 245 -16.67 24.29 17.28
C LEU A 245 -16.17 25.72 17.03
N ALA A 246 -15.55 25.98 15.89
CA ALA A 246 -15.14 27.30 15.45
C ALA A 246 -16.28 28.15 14.85
N HIS A 247 -17.52 27.63 14.84
CA HIS A 247 -18.69 28.27 14.23
C HIS A 247 -18.49 28.61 12.73
N ARG A 248 -17.72 27.77 12.01
CA ARG A 248 -17.37 27.97 10.60
C ARG A 248 -18.08 26.98 9.64
N THR A 249 -19.09 26.25 10.14
CA THR A 249 -19.91 25.32 9.32
C THR A 249 -20.51 26.04 8.12
N GLY A 250 -20.34 25.45 6.91
CA GLY A 250 -20.79 26.03 5.66
C GLY A 250 -19.85 27.09 5.05
N SER A 251 -18.82 27.54 5.79
CA SER A 251 -17.82 28.51 5.26
C SER A 251 -16.46 27.88 4.96
N VAL A 252 -16.24 26.62 5.37
CA VAL A 252 -15.00 25.85 5.12
C VAL A 252 -15.38 24.52 4.53
N TYR A 253 -14.87 24.20 3.35
CA TYR A 253 -15.00 22.89 2.72
C TYR A 253 -14.04 21.90 3.37
N ILE A 254 -14.48 20.65 3.51
CA ILE A 254 -13.68 19.56 4.09
C ILE A 254 -13.71 18.39 3.12
N THR A 255 -12.58 17.76 2.88
CA THR A 255 -12.49 16.52 2.12
C THR A 255 -11.82 15.42 2.93
N GLY A 256 -12.17 14.17 2.63
CA GLY A 256 -11.56 12.97 3.17
C GLY A 256 -10.83 12.15 2.10
N TYR A 257 -10.49 10.93 2.45
CA TYR A 257 -9.90 9.90 1.58
C TYR A 257 -10.20 8.54 2.23
N ASN A 258 -10.62 7.54 1.50
CA ASN A 258 -10.95 6.12 1.77
C ASN A 258 -12.40 5.75 1.48
N ASN A 259 -13.35 6.68 1.56
CA ASN A 259 -14.80 6.41 1.49
C ASN A 259 -15.26 5.40 2.55
N ASN A 260 -14.78 5.56 3.79
CA ASN A 260 -15.18 4.73 4.91
C ASN A 260 -16.69 4.79 5.15
N PRO A 261 -17.34 3.73 5.66
CA PRO A 261 -18.79 3.74 5.92
C PRO A 261 -19.23 4.92 6.81
N ASP A 262 -18.42 5.29 7.79
CA ASP A 262 -18.73 6.34 8.76
C ASP A 262 -18.77 7.76 8.16
N ILE A 263 -18.16 7.96 6.98
CA ILE A 263 -18.17 9.27 6.33
C ILE A 263 -19.49 9.54 5.56
N ARG A 264 -20.25 8.51 5.24
CA ARG A 264 -21.48 8.62 4.42
C ARG A 264 -22.50 9.62 4.96
N PRO A 265 -22.85 9.65 6.26
CA PRO A 265 -23.76 10.67 6.80
C PRO A 265 -23.21 12.09 6.67
N LEU A 266 -21.89 12.27 6.74
CA LEU A 266 -21.25 13.57 6.60
C LEU A 266 -21.22 14.05 5.14
N LEU A 267 -21.01 13.14 4.19
CA LEU A 267 -21.15 13.39 2.75
C LEU A 267 -22.60 13.76 2.42
N ASN A 268 -23.57 12.96 2.85
CA ASN A 268 -24.99 13.19 2.57
C ASN A 268 -25.51 14.51 3.13
N SER A 269 -24.98 14.95 4.28
CA SER A 269 -25.32 16.24 4.88
C SER A 269 -24.50 17.42 4.35
N GLY A 270 -23.57 17.21 3.41
CA GLY A 270 -22.70 18.24 2.87
C GLY A 270 -21.64 18.77 3.84
N LYS A 271 -21.46 18.14 5.02
CA LYS A 271 -20.39 18.51 5.98
C LYS A 271 -19.01 18.12 5.49
N ILE A 272 -18.93 17.06 4.71
CA ILE A 272 -17.76 16.68 3.91
C ILE A 272 -18.16 16.82 2.44
N LEU A 273 -17.33 17.50 1.68
CA LEU A 273 -17.59 17.83 0.29
C LEU A 273 -17.36 16.63 -0.63
N ALA A 274 -16.27 15.90 -0.41
CA ALA A 274 -15.87 14.75 -1.20
C ALA A 274 -14.88 13.85 -0.43
N THR A 275 -14.78 12.62 -0.88
CA THR A 275 -13.73 11.65 -0.53
C THR A 275 -13.35 10.87 -1.78
N VAL A 276 -12.26 10.08 -1.74
CA VAL A 276 -11.91 9.12 -2.79
C VAL A 276 -12.04 7.72 -2.25
N ASP A 277 -12.81 6.86 -2.93
CA ASP A 277 -12.78 5.42 -2.72
C ASP A 277 -11.56 4.83 -3.40
N GLN A 278 -10.72 4.18 -2.65
CA GLN A 278 -9.55 3.43 -3.15
C GLN A 278 -9.76 1.92 -3.09
N PHE A 279 -10.99 1.47 -2.87
CA PHE A 279 -11.41 0.07 -2.91
C PHE A 279 -10.54 -0.85 -2.02
N ALA A 280 -10.50 -0.57 -0.72
CA ALA A 280 -9.72 -1.33 0.28
C ALA A 280 -9.80 -2.85 0.11
N ALA A 281 -11.01 -3.38 -0.06
CA ALA A 281 -11.26 -4.79 -0.27
C ALA A 281 -10.50 -5.36 -1.49
N ARG A 282 -10.42 -4.60 -2.59
CA ARG A 282 -9.73 -5.05 -3.82
C ARG A 282 -8.22 -5.10 -3.61
N GLN A 283 -7.64 -4.16 -2.88
CA GLN A 283 -6.20 -4.16 -2.63
C GLN A 283 -5.76 -5.43 -1.88
N ALA A 284 -6.49 -5.80 -0.83
CA ALA A 284 -6.20 -7.02 -0.07
C ALA A 284 -6.36 -8.29 -0.91
N VAL A 285 -7.47 -8.40 -1.66
CA VAL A 285 -7.74 -9.56 -2.52
C VAL A 285 -6.70 -9.67 -3.64
N PHE A 286 -6.40 -8.58 -4.34
CA PHE A 286 -5.41 -8.58 -5.42
C PHE A 286 -4.00 -8.87 -4.92
N GLY A 287 -3.62 -8.35 -3.71
CA GLY A 287 -2.35 -8.70 -3.09
C GLY A 287 -2.24 -10.20 -2.81
N ILE A 288 -3.31 -10.82 -2.30
CA ILE A 288 -3.38 -12.29 -2.08
C ILE A 288 -3.34 -13.04 -3.41
N ASP A 289 -4.05 -12.58 -4.45
CA ASP A 289 -4.03 -13.20 -5.78
C ASP A 289 -2.63 -13.20 -6.40
N VAL A 290 -1.92 -12.08 -6.31
CA VAL A 290 -0.54 -11.97 -6.80
C VAL A 290 0.37 -12.95 -6.05
N ALA A 291 0.26 -13.02 -4.71
CA ALA A 291 1.02 -13.94 -3.89
C ALA A 291 0.70 -15.42 -4.23
N LEU A 292 -0.59 -15.75 -4.33
CA LEU A 292 -1.04 -17.12 -4.64
C LEU A 292 -0.58 -17.55 -6.04
N LYS A 293 -0.67 -16.65 -7.02
CA LYS A 293 -0.18 -16.91 -8.38
C LYS A 293 1.33 -17.13 -8.38
N ALA A 294 2.10 -16.28 -7.71
CA ALA A 294 3.55 -16.43 -7.59
C ALA A 294 3.94 -17.81 -7.03
N LEU A 295 3.27 -18.24 -5.95
CA LEU A 295 3.53 -19.53 -5.30
C LEU A 295 3.15 -20.74 -6.19
N THR A 296 2.01 -20.66 -6.88
CA THR A 296 1.53 -21.76 -7.75
C THR A 296 2.32 -21.90 -9.04
N GLU A 297 2.77 -20.78 -9.60
CA GLU A 297 3.59 -20.74 -10.82
C GLU A 297 5.09 -20.82 -10.52
N MET A 298 5.49 -20.89 -9.22
CA MET A 298 6.89 -20.86 -8.77
C MET A 298 7.67 -19.67 -9.34
N THR A 299 7.00 -18.51 -9.42
CA THR A 299 7.61 -17.27 -9.87
C THR A 299 8.50 -16.71 -8.77
N ARG A 300 9.74 -16.33 -9.10
CA ARG A 300 10.66 -15.74 -8.13
C ARG A 300 10.24 -14.32 -7.78
N GLN A 301 10.63 -13.85 -6.60
CA GLN A 301 10.31 -12.53 -6.11
C GLN A 301 10.69 -11.41 -7.11
N GLU A 302 11.89 -11.49 -7.68
CA GLU A 302 12.42 -10.50 -8.61
C GLU A 302 11.75 -10.48 -10.00
N ASP A 303 11.03 -11.55 -10.35
CA ASP A 303 10.33 -11.69 -11.63
C ASP A 303 8.85 -11.26 -11.56
N LEU A 304 8.38 -10.84 -10.37
CA LEU A 304 7.01 -10.38 -10.17
C LEU A 304 6.78 -9.01 -10.81
N THR A 305 5.56 -8.79 -11.33
CA THR A 305 5.15 -7.49 -11.88
C THR A 305 5.25 -6.40 -10.79
N PRO A 306 6.03 -5.34 -10.99
CA PRO A 306 6.33 -4.37 -9.93
C PRO A 306 5.12 -3.59 -9.41
N LEU A 307 4.12 -3.36 -10.27
CA LEU A 307 2.93 -2.57 -9.95
C LEU A 307 1.66 -3.23 -10.46
N VAL A 308 0.69 -3.39 -9.56
CA VAL A 308 -0.71 -3.70 -9.88
C VAL A 308 -1.56 -2.53 -9.39
N GLU A 309 -1.86 -1.61 -10.30
CA GLU A 309 -2.63 -0.42 -9.95
C GLU A 309 -4.10 -0.77 -9.70
N THR A 310 -4.62 -0.31 -8.55
CA THR A 310 -6.03 -0.45 -8.20
C THR A 310 -6.81 0.82 -8.55
N PRO A 311 -8.12 0.70 -8.87
CA PRO A 311 -8.92 1.86 -9.27
C PRO A 311 -9.12 2.86 -8.13
N LEU A 312 -9.40 4.11 -8.52
CA LEU A 312 -9.83 5.20 -7.65
C LEU A 312 -11.18 5.74 -8.13
N GLN A 313 -12.03 6.15 -7.20
CA GLN A 313 -13.30 6.78 -7.51
C GLN A 313 -13.55 7.99 -6.61
N LEU A 314 -13.72 9.16 -7.20
CA LEU A 314 -14.20 10.35 -6.47
C LEU A 314 -15.67 10.12 -6.07
N VAL A 315 -15.94 10.30 -4.77
CA VAL A 315 -17.30 10.22 -4.18
C VAL A 315 -17.64 11.58 -3.60
N LYS A 316 -18.72 12.16 -4.06
CA LYS A 316 -19.14 13.53 -3.72
C LYS A 316 -20.40 13.52 -2.86
N SER A 317 -20.62 14.63 -2.18
CA SER A 317 -21.90 14.90 -1.55
C SER A 317 -23.04 14.79 -2.59
N GLY A 318 -24.01 13.93 -2.32
CA GLY A 318 -25.14 13.66 -3.20
C GLY A 318 -24.99 12.46 -4.16
N ASP A 319 -23.81 11.87 -4.27
CA ASP A 319 -23.62 10.61 -5.00
C ASP A 319 -24.27 9.46 -4.21
N ARG A 320 -25.04 8.57 -4.91
CA ARG A 320 -25.74 7.42 -4.33
C ARG A 320 -25.00 6.11 -4.57
#